data_9d31925cc3a1c220b30414d2c8a9be06
#
_entry.id   9d31925cc3a1c220b30414d2c8a9be06
#
_cell.length_a   1.000
_cell.length_b   1.000
_cell.length_c   1.000
_cell.angle_alpha   90.00
_cell.angle_beta   90.00
_cell.angle_gamma   90.00
#
_symmetry.space_group_name_H-M   'P 1'
#
loop_
_entity.id
_entity.type
_entity.pdbx_description
1 polymer ?
#
loop_
_entity_poly.entity_id
_entity_poly.type
_entity_poly.pdbx_seq_one_letter_code
_entity_poly.pdbx_strand_id
1 'polypeptide(L)'
;MYAGWDATKPIVDCIAPDGDFNAVTGALSAVGLGDVPAWLRPFPVLSNGEKFRAGLARLVCERPKRAVVDEFTSVIDRQIAKVGAAAFAKTWRKGDGQVVLLSCHYDIIEWLQPDWVYDMQEARFYNRDCLQRRPQLKLQIYKVRGTVFPRLFKQHYYLDLPAPVAAEYFVGFINGEPVCHVAVSPLFTAGAYRATR
;
A
#
# COMPACT_ATOMS: atom_id res chain seq x y z
N MET A 1 -7.32 -14.91 -7.97
CA MET A 1 -8.65 -14.25 -7.93
C MET A 1 -9.71 -15.33 -7.78
N TYR A 2 -10.66 -15.14 -6.87
CA TYR A 2 -11.65 -16.16 -6.53
C TYR A 2 -12.55 -16.47 -7.70
N ALA A 3 -12.43 -17.67 -8.26
CA ALA A 3 -13.45 -18.23 -9.15
C ALA A 3 -14.71 -18.55 -8.33
N GLY A 4 -15.89 -18.36 -8.88
CA GLY A 4 -17.13 -18.85 -8.28
C GLY A 4 -18.03 -17.82 -7.60
N TRP A 5 -17.98 -16.54 -8.03
CA TRP A 5 -19.06 -15.61 -7.72
C TRP A 5 -20.19 -15.77 -8.74
N ASP A 6 -21.41 -15.98 -8.26
CA ASP A 6 -22.60 -15.94 -9.11
C ASP A 6 -22.88 -14.48 -9.49
N ALA A 7 -22.85 -14.18 -10.79
CA ALA A 7 -23.03 -12.82 -11.30
C ALA A 7 -24.45 -12.26 -11.09
N THR A 8 -25.40 -13.10 -10.73
CA THR A 8 -26.82 -12.74 -10.56
C THR A 8 -27.27 -12.66 -9.11
N LYS A 9 -26.49 -13.24 -8.18
CA LYS A 9 -26.84 -13.28 -6.76
C LYS A 9 -26.13 -12.21 -5.95
N PRO A 10 -26.77 -11.71 -4.89
CA PRO A 10 -26.11 -10.87 -3.90
C PRO A 10 -24.86 -11.51 -3.32
N ILE A 11 -23.83 -10.70 -3.00
CA ILE A 11 -22.59 -11.24 -2.42
C ILE A 11 -22.83 -11.96 -1.10
N VAL A 12 -23.79 -11.53 -0.31
CA VAL A 12 -24.14 -12.16 0.97
C VAL A 12 -24.58 -13.61 0.81
N ASP A 13 -25.23 -13.95 -0.32
CA ASP A 13 -25.68 -15.30 -0.64
C ASP A 13 -24.57 -16.14 -1.30
N CYS A 14 -23.51 -15.49 -1.80
CA CYS A 14 -22.37 -16.16 -2.44
C CYS A 14 -21.23 -16.49 -1.47
N ILE A 15 -21.17 -15.78 -0.35
CA ILE A 15 -20.18 -16.02 0.70
C ILE A 15 -20.71 -17.11 1.62
N ALA A 16 -20.15 -18.32 1.55
CA ALA A 16 -20.62 -19.47 2.33
C ALA A 16 -22.13 -19.73 2.15
N PRO A 17 -22.58 -20.22 0.99
CA PRO A 17 -24.00 -20.40 0.67
C PRO A 17 -24.79 -21.26 1.67
N ASP A 18 -24.11 -22.20 2.34
CA ASP A 18 -24.68 -23.06 3.38
C ASP A 18 -24.37 -22.55 4.80
N GLY A 19 -23.81 -21.35 4.90
CA GLY A 19 -23.35 -20.77 6.15
C GLY A 19 -24.43 -19.96 6.89
N ASP A 20 -24.13 -19.65 8.17
CA ASP A 20 -24.94 -18.77 8.96
C ASP A 20 -24.85 -17.32 8.45
N PHE A 21 -26.01 -16.70 8.23
CA PHE A 21 -26.12 -15.31 7.81
C PHE A 21 -25.34 -14.34 8.73
N ASN A 22 -25.38 -14.58 10.04
CA ASN A 22 -24.64 -13.74 11.00
C ASN A 22 -23.12 -13.89 10.84
N ALA A 23 -22.64 -15.08 10.52
CA ALA A 23 -21.21 -15.30 10.25
C ALA A 23 -20.77 -14.54 8.98
N VAL A 24 -21.57 -14.58 7.91
CA VAL A 24 -21.29 -13.87 6.65
C VAL A 24 -21.27 -12.35 6.86
N THR A 25 -22.32 -11.80 7.47
CA THR A 25 -22.42 -10.35 7.73
C THR A 25 -21.38 -9.86 8.73
N GLY A 26 -21.06 -10.70 9.72
CA GLY A 26 -19.97 -10.45 10.66
C GLY A 26 -18.59 -10.41 9.95
N ALA A 27 -18.33 -11.30 9.00
CA ALA A 27 -17.10 -11.30 8.22
C ALA A 27 -17.01 -10.08 7.29
N LEU A 28 -18.10 -9.72 6.59
CA LEU A 28 -18.18 -8.52 5.77
C LEU A 28 -17.87 -7.26 6.57
N SER A 29 -18.49 -7.13 7.74
CA SER A 29 -18.23 -6.01 8.66
C SER A 29 -16.80 -6.03 9.19
N ALA A 30 -16.27 -7.19 9.54
CA ALA A 30 -14.92 -7.36 10.08
C ALA A 30 -13.81 -6.97 9.11
N VAL A 31 -14.02 -7.11 7.79
CA VAL A 31 -13.07 -6.66 6.76
C VAL A 31 -13.34 -5.22 6.29
N GLY A 32 -14.23 -4.50 6.96
CA GLY A 32 -14.54 -3.10 6.67
C GLY A 32 -15.56 -2.88 5.54
N LEU A 33 -16.31 -3.89 5.15
CA LEU A 33 -17.46 -3.76 4.23
C LEU A 33 -18.77 -3.77 5.02
N GLY A 34 -19.00 -2.70 5.81
CA GLY A 34 -20.20 -2.56 6.65
C GLY A 34 -21.42 -1.97 5.93
N ASP A 35 -21.32 -1.66 4.65
CA ASP A 35 -22.39 -1.08 3.83
C ASP A 35 -23.38 -2.15 3.38
N VAL A 36 -24.55 -2.21 4.05
CA VAL A 36 -25.61 -3.19 3.75
C VAL A 36 -26.08 -3.16 2.29
N PRO A 37 -26.31 -1.99 1.66
CA PRO A 37 -26.59 -1.93 0.23
C PRO A 37 -25.56 -2.63 -0.66
N ALA A 38 -24.29 -2.64 -0.30
CA ALA A 38 -23.27 -3.37 -1.05
C ALA A 38 -23.43 -4.89 -0.93
N TRP A 39 -23.91 -5.39 0.21
CA TRP A 39 -24.11 -6.83 0.43
C TRP A 39 -25.18 -7.44 -0.48
N LEU A 40 -26.17 -6.63 -0.86
CA LEU A 40 -27.31 -7.03 -1.68
C LEU A 40 -27.04 -6.91 -3.20
N ARG A 41 -25.84 -6.45 -3.58
CA ARG A 41 -25.43 -6.34 -4.98
C ARG A 41 -24.63 -7.56 -5.42
N PRO A 42 -24.75 -7.97 -6.69
CA PRO A 42 -23.91 -8.99 -7.28
C PRO A 42 -22.43 -8.54 -7.37
N PHE A 43 -21.51 -9.48 -7.23
CA PHE A 43 -20.07 -9.19 -7.23
C PHE A 43 -19.57 -8.35 -8.42
N PRO A 44 -20.01 -8.57 -9.69
CA PRO A 44 -19.52 -7.81 -10.85
C PRO A 44 -19.76 -6.31 -10.77
N VAL A 45 -20.84 -5.85 -10.11
CA VAL A 45 -21.23 -4.44 -10.05
C VAL A 45 -20.60 -3.68 -8.88
N LEU A 46 -19.86 -4.38 -8.02
CA LEU A 46 -19.13 -3.76 -6.93
C LEU A 46 -17.93 -2.95 -7.44
N SER A 47 -17.56 -1.90 -6.73
CA SER A 47 -16.28 -1.22 -6.93
C SER A 47 -15.10 -2.13 -6.60
N ASN A 48 -13.89 -1.79 -7.09
CA ASN A 48 -12.70 -2.60 -6.83
C ASN A 48 -12.41 -2.77 -5.32
N GLY A 49 -12.61 -1.71 -4.52
CA GLY A 49 -12.46 -1.76 -3.07
C GLY A 49 -13.49 -2.64 -2.37
N GLU A 50 -14.75 -2.63 -2.84
CA GLU A 50 -15.80 -3.52 -2.35
C GLU A 50 -15.52 -4.97 -2.74
N LYS A 51 -15.13 -5.22 -4.00
CA LYS A 51 -14.71 -6.56 -4.50
C LYS A 51 -13.59 -7.15 -3.67
N PHE A 52 -12.57 -6.35 -3.38
CA PHE A 52 -11.45 -6.75 -2.54
C PHE A 52 -11.92 -7.19 -1.15
N ARG A 53 -12.71 -6.35 -0.47
CA ARG A 53 -13.23 -6.65 0.87
C ARG A 53 -14.19 -7.83 0.87
N ALA A 54 -15.06 -7.95 -0.15
CA ALA A 54 -15.94 -9.12 -0.30
C ALA A 54 -15.12 -10.42 -0.47
N GLY A 55 -14.05 -10.39 -1.26
CA GLY A 55 -13.12 -11.51 -1.40
C GLY A 55 -12.45 -11.90 -0.07
N LEU A 56 -12.03 -10.92 0.73
CA LEU A 56 -11.47 -11.17 2.05
C LEU A 56 -12.51 -11.74 3.02
N ALA A 57 -13.75 -11.24 3.00
CA ALA A 57 -14.84 -11.76 3.82
C ALA A 57 -15.12 -13.23 3.48
N ARG A 58 -15.16 -13.57 2.19
CA ARG A 58 -15.31 -14.94 1.74
C ARG A 58 -14.20 -15.84 2.24
N LEU A 59 -12.94 -15.39 2.11
CA LEU A 59 -11.79 -16.14 2.59
C LEU A 59 -11.87 -16.38 4.12
N VAL A 60 -12.32 -15.38 4.87
CA VAL A 60 -12.52 -15.48 6.32
C VAL A 60 -13.65 -16.47 6.67
N CYS A 61 -14.74 -16.51 5.90
CA CYS A 61 -15.86 -17.44 6.13
C CYS A 61 -15.48 -18.88 5.76
N GLU A 62 -14.91 -19.10 4.59
CA GLU A 62 -14.54 -20.43 4.08
C GLU A 62 -13.37 -21.06 4.86
N ARG A 63 -12.50 -20.24 5.43
CA ARG A 63 -11.33 -20.64 6.24
C ARG A 63 -10.61 -21.89 5.73
N PRO A 64 -10.12 -21.87 4.47
CA PRO A 64 -9.36 -23.00 3.97
C PRO A 64 -8.09 -23.21 4.80
N LYS A 65 -7.66 -24.46 4.95
CA LYS A 65 -6.39 -24.77 5.67
C LYS A 65 -5.18 -24.06 5.05
N ARG A 66 -5.20 -23.88 3.73
CA ARG A 66 -4.16 -23.15 2.99
C ARG A 66 -4.80 -22.29 1.92
N ALA A 67 -4.38 -21.04 1.80
CA ALA A 67 -4.80 -20.12 0.77
C ALA A 67 -3.63 -19.37 0.18
N VAL A 68 -3.73 -19.01 -1.11
CA VAL A 68 -2.81 -18.08 -1.78
C VAL A 68 -3.66 -16.98 -2.38
N VAL A 69 -3.32 -15.73 -2.09
CA VAL A 69 -3.97 -14.55 -2.65
C VAL A 69 -2.96 -13.80 -3.49
N ASP A 70 -3.19 -13.77 -4.79
CA ASP A 70 -2.36 -13.06 -5.73
C ASP A 70 -2.81 -11.61 -5.89
N GLU A 71 -1.86 -10.72 -6.21
CA GLU A 71 -2.07 -9.27 -6.37
C GLU A 71 -2.77 -8.62 -5.17
N PHE A 72 -2.42 -9.06 -3.97
CA PHE A 72 -3.02 -8.53 -2.74
C PHE A 72 -2.81 -7.01 -2.65
N THR A 73 -3.91 -6.26 -2.64
CA THR A 73 -3.99 -4.79 -2.61
C THR A 73 -3.51 -4.05 -3.87
N SER A 74 -3.22 -4.72 -4.99
CA SER A 74 -2.61 -4.08 -6.18
C SER A 74 -3.52 -3.06 -6.86
N VAL A 75 -4.85 -3.28 -6.86
CA VAL A 75 -5.82 -2.51 -7.66
C VAL A 75 -6.74 -1.61 -6.81
N ILE A 76 -6.36 -1.31 -5.57
CA ILE A 76 -7.20 -0.56 -4.64
C ILE A 76 -6.46 0.63 -4.05
N ASP A 77 -7.23 1.63 -3.64
CA ASP A 77 -6.71 2.78 -2.90
C ASP A 77 -5.97 2.37 -1.64
N ARG A 78 -4.88 3.07 -1.32
CA ARG A 78 -4.00 2.71 -0.18
C ARG A 78 -4.67 2.84 1.18
N GLN A 79 -5.64 3.75 1.34
CA GLN A 79 -6.39 3.87 2.59
C GLN A 79 -7.32 2.67 2.80
N ILE A 80 -8.01 2.26 1.73
CA ILE A 80 -8.85 1.06 1.73
C ILE A 80 -8.00 -0.19 1.97
N ALA A 81 -6.84 -0.29 1.31
CA ALA A 81 -5.89 -1.37 1.48
C ALA A 81 -5.43 -1.49 2.94
N LYS A 82 -5.06 -0.39 3.58
CA LYS A 82 -4.61 -0.35 4.97
C LYS A 82 -5.66 -0.90 5.93
N VAL A 83 -6.88 -0.38 5.83
CA VAL A 83 -7.99 -0.79 6.70
C VAL A 83 -8.35 -2.26 6.46
N GLY A 84 -8.50 -2.66 5.19
CA GLY A 84 -8.85 -4.03 4.82
C GLY A 84 -7.78 -5.06 5.21
N ALA A 85 -6.50 -4.75 4.98
CA ALA A 85 -5.40 -5.65 5.32
C ALA A 85 -5.26 -5.84 6.84
N ALA A 86 -5.32 -4.76 7.62
CA ALA A 86 -5.24 -4.84 9.08
C ALA A 86 -6.43 -5.62 9.67
N ALA A 87 -7.65 -5.36 9.18
CA ALA A 87 -8.85 -6.06 9.62
C ALA A 87 -8.82 -7.54 9.25
N PHE A 88 -8.39 -7.86 8.02
CA PHE A 88 -8.19 -9.23 7.57
C PHE A 88 -7.17 -9.96 8.45
N ALA A 89 -5.99 -9.41 8.66
CA ALA A 89 -4.95 -10.01 9.47
C ALA A 89 -5.42 -10.31 10.91
N LYS A 90 -6.12 -9.36 11.52
CA LYS A 90 -6.71 -9.53 12.86
C LYS A 90 -7.74 -10.66 12.91
N THR A 91 -8.57 -10.77 11.87
CA THR A 91 -9.65 -11.76 11.82
C THR A 91 -9.10 -13.15 11.45
N TRP A 92 -8.16 -13.21 10.49
CA TRP A 92 -7.54 -14.47 10.06
C TRP A 92 -6.79 -15.17 11.19
N ARG A 93 -6.05 -14.42 12.01
CA ARG A 93 -5.29 -14.96 13.14
C ARG A 93 -6.13 -15.60 14.26
N LYS A 94 -7.43 -15.43 14.24
CA LYS A 94 -8.33 -16.11 15.19
C LYS A 94 -8.57 -17.59 14.85
N GLY A 95 -8.07 -18.07 13.73
CA GLY A 95 -8.23 -19.46 13.28
C GLY A 95 -6.90 -20.07 12.85
N ASP A 96 -6.92 -21.33 12.42
CA ASP A 96 -5.73 -22.17 12.18
C ASP A 96 -5.26 -22.19 10.72
N GLY A 97 -5.87 -21.39 9.84
CA GLY A 97 -5.53 -21.36 8.41
C GLY A 97 -4.20 -20.68 8.12
N GLN A 98 -3.50 -21.18 7.10
CA GLN A 98 -2.30 -20.56 6.54
C GLN A 98 -2.64 -19.77 5.29
N VAL A 99 -2.15 -18.53 5.16
CA VAL A 99 -2.33 -17.71 3.96
C VAL A 99 -1.00 -17.14 3.49
N VAL A 100 -0.78 -17.23 2.17
CA VAL A 100 0.32 -16.56 1.49
C VAL A 100 -0.27 -15.43 0.65
N LEU A 101 0.22 -14.22 0.86
CA LEU A 101 -0.22 -13.02 0.14
C LEU A 101 0.92 -12.58 -0.77
N LEU A 102 0.67 -12.52 -2.08
CA LEU A 102 1.61 -12.02 -3.07
C LEU A 102 1.27 -10.56 -3.36
N SER A 103 2.22 -9.67 -3.21
CA SER A 103 2.01 -8.23 -3.41
C SER A 103 3.27 -7.53 -3.88
N CYS A 104 3.09 -6.47 -4.66
CA CYS A 104 4.17 -5.56 -5.07
C CYS A 104 4.38 -4.39 -4.10
N HIS A 105 3.62 -4.33 -3.00
CA HIS A 105 3.63 -3.21 -2.07
C HIS A 105 4.22 -3.57 -0.71
N TYR A 106 5.27 -2.87 -0.30
CA TYR A 106 5.97 -3.13 0.97
C TYR A 106 5.24 -2.59 2.21
N ASP A 107 4.39 -1.57 2.07
CA ASP A 107 3.63 -0.97 3.18
C ASP A 107 2.62 -1.93 3.83
N ILE A 108 2.18 -2.96 3.09
CA ILE A 108 1.30 -3.99 3.64
C ILE A 108 1.95 -4.80 4.77
N ILE A 109 3.27 -4.87 4.82
CA ILE A 109 4.01 -5.60 5.87
C ILE A 109 3.67 -5.03 7.24
N GLU A 110 3.63 -3.70 7.35
CA GLU A 110 3.25 -3.03 8.60
C GLU A 110 1.80 -3.32 9.01
N TRP A 111 0.89 -3.38 8.03
CA TRP A 111 -0.54 -3.57 8.31
C TRP A 111 -0.89 -5.02 8.60
N LEU A 112 -0.25 -5.93 7.92
CA LEU A 112 -0.45 -7.37 8.07
C LEU A 112 0.32 -7.95 9.24
N GLN A 113 1.51 -7.42 9.56
CA GLN A 113 2.44 -7.99 10.54
C GLN A 113 2.63 -9.50 10.33
N PRO A 114 3.07 -9.93 9.13
CA PRO A 114 3.14 -11.35 8.79
C PRO A 114 4.16 -12.09 9.66
N ASP A 115 4.06 -13.41 9.71
CA ASP A 115 5.01 -14.26 10.42
C ASP A 115 6.34 -14.35 9.67
N TRP A 116 6.29 -14.20 8.35
CA TRP A 116 7.46 -14.14 7.48
C TRP A 116 7.18 -13.37 6.19
N VAL A 117 8.24 -12.88 5.57
CA VAL A 117 8.24 -12.25 4.23
C VAL A 117 9.36 -12.84 3.41
N TYR A 118 9.09 -13.18 2.17
CA TYR A 118 10.12 -13.45 1.16
C TYR A 118 10.17 -12.26 0.21
N ASP A 119 11.29 -11.55 0.22
CA ASP A 119 11.54 -10.42 -0.68
C ASP A 119 12.12 -10.94 -1.99
N MET A 120 11.38 -10.76 -3.08
CA MET A 120 11.78 -11.23 -4.42
C MET A 120 12.92 -10.42 -5.02
N GLN A 121 13.07 -9.13 -4.65
CA GLN A 121 14.14 -8.27 -5.17
C GLN A 121 15.48 -8.63 -4.53
N GLU A 122 15.48 -8.88 -3.23
CA GLU A 122 16.67 -9.26 -2.49
C GLU A 122 16.92 -10.77 -2.47
N ALA A 123 15.96 -11.56 -2.97
CA ALA A 123 15.92 -13.02 -2.88
C ALA A 123 16.16 -13.52 -1.44
N ARG A 124 15.55 -12.84 -0.46
CA ARG A 124 15.81 -13.03 0.96
C ARG A 124 14.53 -13.31 1.75
N PHE A 125 14.69 -14.18 2.75
CA PHE A 125 13.64 -14.54 3.68
C PHE A 125 13.81 -13.77 5.00
N TYR A 126 12.72 -13.15 5.49
CA TYR A 126 12.68 -12.43 6.74
C TYR A 126 11.62 -13.03 7.65
N ASN A 127 12.01 -13.41 8.87
CA ASN A 127 11.09 -13.79 9.92
C ASN A 127 10.53 -12.55 10.63
N ARG A 128 9.44 -12.71 11.36
CA ARG A 128 8.76 -11.66 12.12
C ARG A 128 9.69 -10.81 12.97
N ASP A 129 10.64 -11.43 13.66
CA ASP A 129 11.60 -10.73 14.52
C ASP A 129 12.53 -9.80 13.75
N CYS A 130 12.84 -10.15 12.49
CA CYS A 130 13.63 -9.29 11.59
C CYS A 130 12.80 -8.13 11.03
N LEU A 131 11.50 -8.36 10.75
CA LEU A 131 10.58 -7.36 10.20
C LEU A 131 10.27 -6.22 11.19
N GLN A 132 10.33 -6.48 12.48
CA GLN A 132 10.11 -5.48 13.53
C GLN A 132 11.32 -4.56 13.73
N ARG A 133 12.49 -4.92 13.23
CA ARG A 133 13.69 -4.08 13.27
C ARG A 133 13.75 -3.19 12.03
N ARG A 134 12.94 -2.13 12.00
CA ARG A 134 13.13 -1.06 11.02
C ARG A 134 14.51 -0.44 11.26
N PRO A 135 15.39 -0.38 10.24
CA PRO A 135 16.60 0.43 10.37
C PRO A 135 16.16 1.88 10.65
N GLN A 136 16.65 2.45 11.73
CA GLN A 136 16.42 3.87 12.01
C GLN A 136 17.26 4.68 11.00
N LEU A 137 16.64 5.02 9.89
CA LEU A 137 17.26 5.92 8.93
C LEU A 137 17.25 7.33 9.53
N LYS A 138 18.42 7.80 9.96
CA LYS A 138 18.59 9.18 10.39
C LYS A 138 18.93 10.03 9.18
N LEU A 139 17.91 10.71 8.64
CA LEU A 139 18.12 11.71 7.60
C LEU A 139 18.62 13.01 8.29
N GLN A 140 19.83 13.43 7.93
CA GLN A 140 20.41 14.71 8.36
C GLN A 140 20.29 15.69 7.19
N ILE A 141 19.66 16.84 7.42
CA ILE A 141 19.44 17.85 6.39
C ILE A 141 20.33 19.06 6.68
N TYR A 142 21.13 19.45 5.70
CA TYR A 142 22.01 20.60 5.77
C TYR A 142 21.69 21.62 4.68
N LYS A 143 21.68 22.91 5.05
CA LYS A 143 21.66 24.00 4.08
C LYS A 143 23.03 24.09 3.42
N VAL A 144 23.06 24.13 2.11
CA VAL A 144 24.27 24.11 1.29
C VAL A 144 24.29 25.24 0.26
N ARG A 145 25.44 25.51 -0.33
CA ARG A 145 25.54 26.44 -1.47
C ARG A 145 24.99 25.81 -2.75
N GLY A 146 24.43 26.63 -3.65
CA GLY A 146 23.84 26.17 -4.92
C GLY A 146 24.80 25.40 -5.83
N THR A 147 26.11 25.57 -5.66
CA THR A 147 27.15 24.85 -6.39
C THR A 147 27.25 23.35 -6.04
N VAL A 148 26.61 22.90 -4.97
CA VAL A 148 26.63 21.49 -4.54
C VAL A 148 25.75 20.62 -5.44
N PHE A 149 24.62 21.14 -5.93
CA PHE A 149 23.72 20.39 -6.81
C PHE A 149 24.43 19.89 -8.11
N PRO A 150 25.13 20.73 -8.90
CA PRO A 150 25.77 20.26 -10.11
C PRO A 150 26.83 19.17 -9.87
N ARG A 151 27.49 19.22 -8.72
CA ARG A 151 28.57 18.29 -8.37
C ARG A 151 28.09 16.90 -7.96
N LEU A 152 26.97 16.82 -7.26
CA LEU A 152 26.51 15.58 -6.63
C LEU A 152 25.28 14.98 -7.33
N PHE A 153 24.39 15.82 -7.85
CA PHE A 153 23.06 15.36 -8.27
C PHE A 153 22.74 15.61 -9.74
N LYS A 154 23.45 16.50 -10.47
CA LYS A 154 23.12 16.81 -11.88
C LYS A 154 23.08 15.57 -12.77
N GLN A 155 23.98 14.63 -12.57
CA GLN A 155 24.06 13.38 -13.34
C GLN A 155 22.85 12.46 -13.18
N HIS A 156 22.08 12.63 -12.10
CA HIS A 156 20.87 11.84 -11.80
C HIS A 156 19.58 12.57 -12.16
N TYR A 157 19.68 13.84 -12.63
CA TYR A 157 18.53 14.65 -12.92
C TYR A 157 18.25 14.64 -14.42
N TYR A 158 17.04 14.23 -14.80
CA TYR A 158 16.65 14.01 -16.20
C TYR A 158 16.32 15.32 -16.96
N LEU A 159 16.13 16.45 -16.26
CA LEU A 159 15.87 17.75 -16.87
C LEU A 159 17.11 18.63 -16.80
N ASP A 160 17.48 19.24 -17.91
CA ASP A 160 18.55 20.24 -17.97
C ASP A 160 17.96 21.64 -17.76
N LEU A 161 17.53 21.92 -16.53
CA LEU A 161 16.98 23.21 -16.13
C LEU A 161 18.06 24.07 -15.47
N PRO A 162 18.04 25.40 -15.69
CA PRO A 162 18.90 26.32 -14.97
C PRO A 162 18.59 26.30 -13.48
N ALA A 163 19.60 26.57 -12.65
CA ALA A 163 19.42 26.66 -11.22
C ALA A 163 18.39 27.75 -10.87
N PRO A 164 17.44 27.47 -9.96
CA PRO A 164 16.44 28.48 -9.56
C PRO A 164 17.13 29.72 -8.96
N VAL A 165 16.65 30.91 -9.39
CA VAL A 165 17.16 32.18 -8.89
C VAL A 165 16.67 32.41 -7.46
N ALA A 166 17.53 32.93 -6.60
CA ALA A 166 17.24 33.21 -5.18
C ALA A 166 16.76 32.00 -4.37
N ALA A 167 17.19 30.80 -4.77
CA ALA A 167 16.82 29.59 -4.05
C ALA A 167 17.74 29.31 -2.84
N GLU A 168 17.14 28.74 -1.82
CA GLU A 168 17.86 28.07 -0.74
C GLU A 168 18.00 26.58 -1.09
N TYR A 169 19.18 26.03 -0.87
CA TYR A 169 19.51 24.67 -1.24
C TYR A 169 19.77 23.82 0.02
N PHE A 170 19.20 22.62 0.00
CA PHE A 170 19.33 21.67 1.09
C PHE A 170 19.76 20.31 0.54
N VAL A 171 20.62 19.62 1.26
CA VAL A 171 21.03 18.24 0.98
C VAL A 171 20.74 17.36 2.18
N GLY A 172 20.10 16.24 1.93
CA GLY A 172 19.88 15.21 2.94
C GLY A 172 20.94 14.11 2.84
N PHE A 173 21.42 13.68 3.98
CA PHE A 173 22.44 12.65 4.14
C PHE A 173 21.89 11.49 4.97
N ILE A 174 22.24 10.27 4.57
CA ILE A 174 22.04 9.04 5.37
C ILE A 174 23.40 8.37 5.52
N ASN A 175 23.84 8.15 6.76
CA ASN A 175 25.14 7.55 7.07
C ASN A 175 26.33 8.28 6.42
N GLY A 176 26.22 9.60 6.25
CA GLY A 176 27.27 10.42 5.63
C GLY A 176 27.20 10.50 4.09
N GLU A 177 26.36 9.71 3.45
CA GLU A 177 26.17 9.73 2.00
C GLU A 177 25.03 10.68 1.59
N PRO A 178 25.22 11.54 0.56
CA PRO A 178 24.19 12.44 0.08
C PRO A 178 23.12 11.66 -0.71
N VAL A 179 21.87 11.69 -0.22
CA VAL A 179 20.76 10.89 -0.79
C VAL A 179 19.67 11.71 -1.46
N CYS A 180 19.55 12.99 -1.11
CA CYS A 180 18.54 13.87 -1.73
C CYS A 180 18.98 15.32 -1.73
N HIS A 181 18.40 16.08 -2.66
CA HIS A 181 18.61 17.53 -2.80
C HIS A 181 17.28 18.24 -3.00
N VAL A 182 17.10 19.37 -2.34
CA VAL A 182 15.92 20.22 -2.48
C VAL A 182 16.37 21.67 -2.66
N ALA A 183 15.78 22.34 -3.65
CA ALA A 183 15.90 23.78 -3.84
C ALA A 183 14.55 24.44 -3.53
N VAL A 184 14.53 25.38 -2.62
CA VAL A 184 13.33 26.16 -2.27
C VAL A 184 13.51 27.58 -2.78
N SER A 185 12.70 27.99 -3.73
CA SER A 185 12.72 29.34 -4.30
C SER A 185 11.41 30.08 -4.02
N PRO A 186 11.41 31.42 -3.95
CA PRO A 186 10.18 32.19 -3.91
C PRO A 186 9.31 31.91 -5.13
N LEU A 187 8.00 31.87 -4.96
CA LEU A 187 7.05 31.83 -6.07
C LEU A 187 7.16 33.15 -6.85
N PHE A 188 7.67 33.09 -8.06
CA PHE A 188 7.59 34.21 -8.99
C PHE A 188 6.15 34.29 -9.54
N THR A 189 5.47 35.43 -9.34
CA THR A 189 4.16 35.68 -9.97
C THR A 189 4.33 35.72 -11.50
N ALA A 190 3.32 35.25 -12.22
CA ALA A 190 3.33 35.07 -13.70
C ALA A 190 3.79 36.29 -14.51
N GLY A 191 3.85 37.50 -13.93
CA GLY A 191 4.40 38.72 -14.54
C GLY A 191 5.92 38.75 -14.64
N ALA A 192 6.65 38.03 -13.81
CA ALA A 192 8.13 38.00 -13.81
C ALA A 192 8.70 37.13 -14.95
N TYR A 193 7.92 36.19 -15.47
CA TYR A 193 8.36 35.31 -16.56
C TYR A 193 8.39 35.94 -17.95
N ARG A 194 7.83 37.14 -18.12
CA ARG A 194 7.82 37.89 -19.42
C ARG A 194 9.04 38.78 -19.65
N ALA A 195 9.90 38.96 -18.67
CA ALA A 195 11.03 39.90 -18.76
C ALA A 195 12.36 39.29 -19.24
N THR A 196 12.40 37.99 -19.56
CA THR A 196 13.62 37.29 -20.01
C THR A 196 13.36 36.49 -21.28
N ARG A 197 12.84 37.16 -22.31
CA ARG A 197 12.91 36.70 -23.71
C ARG A 197 13.74 37.67 -24.53
#